data_e6baf8a24cdf64e0f4945d7e0ef5989c
#
_entry.id   e6baf8a24cdf64e0f4945d7e0ef5989c
#
_cell.length_a   1.000
_cell.length_b   1.000
_cell.length_c   1.000
_cell.angle_alpha   90.00
_cell.angle_beta   90.00
_cell.angle_gamma   90.00
#
_symmetry.space_group_name_H-M   'P 1'
#
loop_
_entity.id
_entity.type
_entity.pdbx_description
1 polymer ?
#
loop_
_entity_poly.entity_id
_entity_poly.type
_entity_poly.pdbx_seq_one_letter_code
_entity_poly.pdbx_strand_id
1 'polypeptide(L)'
;MKKLIAAFLALCLACSMAACAGGTTSESSTASTSSTSSESSVAEESDASEEPSSSDVSEASYEGSDTAEATVLSHEEYMAAELDTEVTIQAYVQAKQSYYAEQGTATVYLQDQDGAYFAYDMACTQEEYDAMTEGTCIQVTGFKSEWSGEIEIMDGQLDQIVEGDTFVAEPLDATELLGTDELEQHQNEKVSFTGLTVAPSTDANGNEAAFLYNYDGSGTQGDDVYFNVSYNGQTYSFVVESYLCGSDTEVYKAVEALEVGQTIDCEGFLYWYEGANPHITSVTVAA
;
A
#
# COMPACT_ATOMS: atom_id res chain seq x y z
N MET A 1 -19.36 -29.61 -0.33
CA MET A 1 -20.16 -30.02 -1.53
C MET A 1 -20.34 -28.82 -2.42
N LYS A 2 -19.90 -28.94 -3.66
CA LYS A 2 -19.99 -27.99 -4.79
C LYS A 2 -19.06 -26.77 -4.74
N LYS A 3 -17.88 -26.98 -5.31
CA LYS A 3 -16.92 -25.97 -5.74
C LYS A 3 -17.53 -25.13 -6.86
N LEU A 4 -17.53 -23.80 -6.72
CA LEU A 4 -17.79 -22.86 -7.80
C LEU A 4 -16.45 -22.27 -8.23
N ILE A 5 -15.94 -22.75 -9.34
CA ILE A 5 -14.77 -22.20 -10.05
C ILE A 5 -15.29 -21.02 -10.87
N ALA A 6 -14.88 -19.81 -10.55
CA ALA A 6 -15.06 -18.63 -11.39
C ALA A 6 -13.85 -18.51 -12.33
N ALA A 7 -14.04 -18.88 -13.59
CA ALA A 7 -13.06 -18.67 -14.65
C ALA A 7 -13.19 -17.24 -15.17
N PHE A 8 -12.17 -16.41 -15.01
CA PHE A 8 -12.06 -15.15 -15.72
C PHE A 8 -11.48 -15.39 -17.12
N LEU A 9 -12.29 -15.02 -18.10
CA LEU A 9 -12.01 -15.14 -19.52
C LEU A 9 -11.18 -13.93 -19.98
N ALA A 10 -9.93 -14.14 -20.37
CA ALA A 10 -9.12 -13.15 -21.03
C ALA A 10 -9.64 -12.91 -22.46
N LEU A 11 -10.07 -11.68 -22.75
CA LEU A 11 -10.51 -11.25 -24.07
C LEU A 11 -9.38 -10.51 -24.79
N CYS A 12 -8.63 -11.23 -25.61
CA CYS A 12 -7.70 -10.64 -26.57
C CYS A 12 -8.47 -9.96 -27.72
N LEU A 13 -8.36 -8.65 -27.83
CA LEU A 13 -8.85 -7.91 -29.00
C LEU A 13 -7.67 -7.62 -29.94
N ALA A 14 -7.58 -8.40 -31.01
CA ALA A 14 -6.71 -8.11 -32.14
C ALA A 14 -7.37 -7.04 -33.01
N CYS A 15 -6.78 -5.85 -33.14
CA CYS A 15 -7.17 -4.85 -34.12
C CYS A 15 -6.25 -4.92 -35.34
N SER A 16 -6.83 -5.33 -36.45
CA SER A 16 -6.22 -5.37 -37.79
C SER A 16 -6.12 -3.94 -38.37
N MET A 17 -4.97 -3.62 -38.89
CA MET A 17 -4.74 -2.45 -39.74
C MET A 17 -5.43 -2.57 -41.10
N ALA A 18 -6.08 -1.49 -41.53
CA ALA A 18 -6.32 -1.24 -42.95
C ALA A 18 -6.10 0.24 -43.24
N ALA A 19 -5.07 0.51 -44.01
CA ALA A 19 -4.75 1.81 -44.56
C ALA A 19 -5.67 2.13 -45.75
N CYS A 20 -6.10 3.41 -45.88
CA CYS A 20 -6.29 4.02 -47.20
C CYS A 20 -6.25 5.54 -47.08
N ALA A 21 -5.52 6.13 -48.02
CA ALA A 21 -5.15 7.50 -48.18
C ALA A 21 -6.28 8.40 -48.75
N GLY A 22 -6.14 9.71 -48.53
CA GLY A 22 -6.54 10.69 -49.53
C GLY A 22 -7.36 11.89 -49.07
N GLY A 23 -6.77 13.11 -49.10
CA GLY A 23 -7.42 14.28 -49.67
C GLY A 23 -7.96 15.38 -48.75
N THR A 24 -7.10 16.33 -48.48
CA THR A 24 -7.21 17.83 -48.59
C THR A 24 -8.52 18.56 -48.28
N THR A 25 -8.28 19.66 -47.60
CA THR A 25 -8.81 21.06 -47.63
C THR A 25 -9.99 21.45 -46.75
N SER A 26 -9.65 22.34 -45.86
CA SER A 26 -10.02 23.76 -45.71
C SER A 26 -11.29 24.16 -44.99
N GLU A 27 -11.04 25.03 -44.06
CA GLU A 27 -11.76 26.27 -43.64
C GLU A 27 -13.07 26.11 -42.79
N SER A 28 -12.96 26.62 -41.63
CA SER A 28 -13.25 27.96 -41.12
C SER A 28 -14.63 28.15 -40.52
N SER A 29 -14.60 28.77 -39.39
CA SER A 29 -15.48 29.78 -38.80
C SER A 29 -16.64 29.34 -37.92
N THR A 30 -16.45 29.76 -36.72
CA THR A 30 -17.18 30.77 -35.93
C THR A 30 -18.54 30.43 -35.33
N ALA A 31 -18.51 30.60 -34.05
CA ALA A 31 -19.31 31.48 -33.21
C ALA A 31 -20.72 31.06 -32.75
N SER A 32 -20.79 31.09 -31.48
CA SER A 32 -21.70 31.92 -30.64
C SER A 32 -23.05 31.40 -30.22
N THR A 33 -23.13 31.52 -28.96
CA THR A 33 -24.16 32.16 -28.09
C THR A 33 -25.38 31.36 -27.69
N SER A 34 -25.43 31.23 -26.44
CA SER A 34 -26.27 31.86 -25.42
C SER A 34 -27.61 31.21 -25.09
N SER A 35 -27.73 31.06 -23.81
CA SER A 35 -28.78 31.50 -22.89
C SER A 35 -30.12 30.78 -23.01
N THR A 36 -30.80 30.48 -21.97
CA THR A 36 -31.28 31.20 -20.80
C THR A 36 -32.33 30.33 -20.12
N SER A 37 -32.23 30.23 -18.82
CA SER A 37 -33.22 30.36 -17.75
C SER A 37 -34.67 29.86 -17.94
N SER A 38 -35.22 29.34 -16.95
CA SER A 38 -36.05 29.83 -15.84
C SER A 38 -36.88 28.70 -15.25
N GLU A 39 -36.81 28.61 -13.96
CA GLU A 39 -37.78 28.98 -12.92
C GLU A 39 -39.15 28.31 -13.08
N SER A 40 -39.65 27.71 -12.06
CA SER A 40 -40.29 28.18 -10.85
C SER A 40 -41.32 27.15 -10.43
N SER A 41 -41.35 26.76 -9.26
CA SER A 41 -42.05 27.12 -8.04
C SER A 41 -43.25 26.24 -7.70
N VAL A 42 -43.27 25.92 -6.46
CA VAL A 42 -44.17 26.20 -5.34
C VAL A 42 -45.18 25.12 -4.97
N ALA A 43 -45.00 24.59 -3.75
CA ALA A 43 -45.87 24.57 -2.58
C ALA A 43 -47.21 23.79 -2.72
N GLU A 44 -47.69 23.21 -1.73
CA GLU A 44 -48.04 23.31 -0.32
C GLU A 44 -48.81 22.05 0.07
N GLU A 45 -48.66 21.63 1.21
CA GLU A 45 -49.26 21.72 2.56
C GLU A 45 -50.18 20.57 2.95
N SER A 46 -49.90 20.13 4.18
CA SER A 46 -50.77 19.81 5.33
C SER A 46 -51.56 18.50 5.28
N ASP A 47 -51.85 17.83 6.30
CA ASP A 47 -52.04 18.11 7.73
C ASP A 47 -52.23 16.82 8.52
N ALA A 48 -51.82 16.88 9.77
CA ALA A 48 -52.36 16.40 11.02
C ALA A 48 -52.72 14.93 11.29
N SER A 49 -52.06 14.44 12.31
CA SER A 49 -52.62 14.06 13.62
C SER A 49 -53.31 12.72 13.74
N GLU A 50 -52.79 11.85 14.59
CA GLU A 50 -53.31 11.47 15.90
C GLU A 50 -52.48 10.31 16.51
N GLU A 51 -51.90 10.57 17.69
CA GLU A 51 -51.69 9.55 18.73
C GLU A 51 -53.02 9.35 19.52
N PRO A 52 -53.15 8.32 20.38
CA PRO A 52 -52.19 7.67 21.23
C PRO A 52 -52.51 6.15 21.54
N SER A 53 -51.64 5.47 22.20
CA SER A 53 -51.89 4.76 23.44
C SER A 53 -50.94 3.60 23.71
N SER A 54 -50.14 3.84 24.69
CA SER A 54 -49.51 2.94 25.69
C SER A 54 -49.89 1.48 25.67
N SER A 55 -48.88 0.61 25.73
CA SER A 55 -48.77 -0.39 26.78
C SER A 55 -47.41 -1.15 26.75
N ASP A 56 -46.85 -1.15 27.91
CA ASP A 56 -46.00 -2.18 28.52
C ASP A 56 -44.54 -2.28 28.03
N VAL A 57 -43.76 -1.62 28.84
CA VAL A 57 -42.30 -1.79 28.97
C VAL A 57 -42.04 -3.11 29.67
N SER A 58 -41.56 -4.09 28.95
CA SER A 58 -40.80 -5.17 29.53
C SER A 58 -39.34 -4.72 29.57
N GLU A 59 -38.84 -4.37 30.76
CA GLU A 59 -37.42 -4.22 31.02
C GLU A 59 -36.74 -5.57 30.75
N ALA A 60 -36.19 -5.69 29.54
CA ALA A 60 -35.13 -6.64 29.33
C ALA A 60 -33.86 -5.97 29.84
N SER A 61 -33.42 -6.41 31.00
CA SER A 61 -32.06 -6.13 31.48
C SER A 61 -31.08 -6.54 30.40
N TYR A 62 -30.44 -5.57 29.80
CA TYR A 62 -29.23 -5.73 29.00
C TYR A 62 -28.18 -6.20 29.99
N GLU A 63 -28.01 -7.51 30.13
CA GLU A 63 -26.80 -8.08 30.72
C GLU A 63 -25.64 -7.67 29.84
N GLY A 64 -24.60 -7.09 30.48
CA GLY A 64 -23.45 -6.53 29.83
C GLY A 64 -22.87 -7.52 28.81
N SER A 65 -22.68 -7.03 27.62
CA SER A 65 -21.75 -7.62 26.67
C SER A 65 -20.39 -7.66 27.37
N ASP A 66 -20.00 -8.83 27.81
CA ASP A 66 -18.60 -9.15 28.05
C ASP A 66 -17.94 -8.93 26.67
N THR A 67 -17.32 -7.78 26.48
CA THR A 67 -16.38 -7.60 25.38
C THR A 67 -15.21 -8.51 25.74
N ALA A 68 -15.20 -9.71 25.18
CA ALA A 68 -14.02 -10.54 25.21
C ALA A 68 -12.90 -9.68 24.62
N GLU A 69 -11.88 -9.37 25.42
CA GLU A 69 -10.68 -8.71 24.91
C GLU A 69 -10.18 -9.58 23.74
N ALA A 70 -9.99 -8.96 22.57
CA ALA A 70 -9.48 -9.67 21.41
C ALA A 70 -8.13 -10.30 21.79
N THR A 71 -7.95 -11.56 21.48
CA THR A 71 -6.68 -12.24 21.75
C THR A 71 -5.65 -11.74 20.78
N VAL A 72 -4.60 -11.11 21.30
CA VAL A 72 -3.44 -10.70 20.50
C VAL A 72 -2.67 -11.95 20.08
N LEU A 73 -2.48 -12.11 18.78
CA LEU A 73 -1.73 -13.23 18.20
C LEU A 73 -0.22 -12.96 18.22
N SER A 74 0.58 -13.98 18.44
CA SER A 74 2.01 -13.97 18.12
C SER A 74 2.21 -13.96 16.60
N HIS A 75 3.40 -13.63 16.14
CA HIS A 75 3.72 -13.67 14.69
C HIS A 75 3.52 -15.10 14.11
N GLU A 76 3.94 -16.14 14.84
CA GLU A 76 3.72 -17.53 14.42
C GLU A 76 2.22 -17.86 14.26
N GLU A 77 1.37 -17.42 15.21
CA GLU A 77 -0.08 -17.62 15.15
C GLU A 77 -0.72 -16.81 14.03
N TYR A 78 -0.26 -15.55 13.80
CA TYR A 78 -0.68 -14.73 12.67
C TYR A 78 -0.32 -15.39 11.33
N MET A 79 0.91 -15.87 11.17
CA MET A 79 1.32 -16.54 9.93
C MET A 79 0.56 -17.85 9.70
N ALA A 80 0.19 -18.57 10.78
CA ALA A 80 -0.59 -19.81 10.72
C ALA A 80 -2.09 -19.59 10.50
N ALA A 81 -2.61 -18.39 10.73
CA ALA A 81 -4.03 -18.07 10.54
C ALA A 81 -4.43 -18.22 9.05
N GLU A 82 -5.66 -18.69 8.79
CA GLU A 82 -6.17 -18.76 7.42
C GLU A 82 -6.40 -17.34 6.85
N LEU A 83 -6.29 -17.20 5.54
CA LEU A 83 -6.66 -15.95 4.85
C LEU A 83 -8.14 -15.62 5.11
N ASP A 84 -8.48 -14.34 5.08
CA ASP A 84 -9.80 -13.79 5.38
C ASP A 84 -10.26 -14.03 6.84
N THR A 85 -9.31 -14.35 7.74
CA THR A 85 -9.58 -14.48 9.17
C THR A 85 -9.31 -13.15 9.87
N GLU A 86 -10.21 -12.75 10.77
CA GLU A 86 -9.99 -11.61 11.65
C GLU A 86 -8.85 -11.91 12.62
N VAL A 87 -7.88 -11.02 12.69
CA VAL A 87 -6.68 -11.13 13.50
C VAL A 87 -6.48 -9.86 14.32
N THR A 88 -5.95 -10.02 15.52
CA THR A 88 -5.48 -8.88 16.33
C THR A 88 -4.00 -9.09 16.63
N ILE A 89 -3.18 -8.11 16.29
CA ILE A 89 -1.74 -8.13 16.54
C ILE A 89 -1.32 -6.93 17.40
N GLN A 90 -0.17 -7.04 18.03
CA GLN A 90 0.48 -5.93 18.72
C GLN A 90 1.95 -5.91 18.31
N ALA A 91 2.36 -4.82 17.68
CA ALA A 91 3.72 -4.66 17.20
C ALA A 91 4.15 -3.18 17.19
N TYR A 92 5.37 -2.93 16.80
CA TYR A 92 5.98 -1.59 16.88
C TYR A 92 6.08 -0.98 15.49
N VAL A 93 5.66 0.27 15.37
CA VAL A 93 5.77 1.06 14.14
C VAL A 93 7.25 1.18 13.75
N GLN A 94 7.60 0.74 12.56
CA GLN A 94 8.92 0.93 11.97
C GLN A 94 8.93 2.06 10.95
N ALA A 95 7.85 2.20 10.20
CA ALA A 95 7.58 3.30 9.29
C ALA A 95 6.08 3.41 9.02
N LYS A 96 5.67 4.50 8.44
CA LYS A 96 4.30 4.70 7.96
C LYS A 96 4.31 5.55 6.70
N GLN A 97 3.38 5.26 5.81
CA GLN A 97 3.12 6.09 4.64
C GLN A 97 2.36 7.37 5.06
N SER A 98 2.25 8.31 4.15
CA SER A 98 1.48 9.54 4.34
C SER A 98 0.03 9.25 4.73
N TYR A 99 -0.52 10.03 5.65
CA TYR A 99 -1.92 9.91 6.06
C TYR A 99 -2.87 10.23 4.90
N TYR A 100 -3.79 9.32 4.61
CA TYR A 100 -4.81 9.54 3.60
C TYR A 100 -6.06 10.16 4.22
N ALA A 101 -6.08 11.49 4.29
CA ALA A 101 -7.10 12.26 5.00
C ALA A 101 -8.53 12.08 4.45
N GLU A 102 -8.69 11.73 3.17
CA GLU A 102 -10.02 11.54 2.57
C GLU A 102 -10.70 10.26 3.07
N GLN A 103 -9.92 9.23 3.41
CA GLN A 103 -10.43 7.97 3.93
C GLN A 103 -10.22 7.82 5.44
N GLY A 104 -9.31 8.60 6.03
CA GLY A 104 -8.94 8.46 7.44
C GLY A 104 -8.11 7.21 7.68
N THR A 105 -7.14 6.94 6.80
CA THR A 105 -6.32 5.74 6.84
C THR A 105 -4.83 6.04 6.73
N ALA A 106 -4.01 5.08 7.14
CA ALA A 106 -2.58 5.07 6.91
C ALA A 106 -2.07 3.64 6.73
N THR A 107 -1.13 3.45 5.83
CA THR A 107 -0.39 2.19 5.69
C THR A 107 0.81 2.21 6.63
N VAL A 108 1.00 1.14 7.40
CA VAL A 108 1.99 1.07 8.48
C VAL A 108 2.82 -0.19 8.39
N TYR A 109 4.14 -0.04 8.44
CA TYR A 109 5.11 -1.12 8.56
C TYR A 109 5.37 -1.38 10.05
N LEU A 110 5.05 -2.58 10.49
CA LEU A 110 5.10 -2.99 11.89
C LEU A 110 6.07 -4.14 12.06
N GLN A 111 6.81 -4.17 13.15
CA GLN A 111 7.70 -5.28 13.47
C GLN A 111 7.81 -5.43 14.99
N ASP A 112 7.93 -6.66 15.45
CA ASP A 112 8.31 -7.01 16.80
C ASP A 112 9.61 -7.85 16.79
N GLN A 113 9.91 -8.56 17.86
CA GLN A 113 11.11 -9.40 17.95
C GLN A 113 10.97 -10.72 17.20
N ASP A 114 9.76 -11.13 16.89
CA ASP A 114 9.43 -12.45 16.33
C ASP A 114 9.10 -12.37 14.83
N GLY A 115 8.79 -11.16 14.29
CA GLY A 115 8.49 -10.97 12.88
C GLY A 115 7.86 -9.62 12.56
N ALA A 116 7.40 -9.46 11.33
CA ALA A 116 6.88 -8.20 10.84
C ALA A 116 5.48 -8.33 10.21
N TYR A 117 4.80 -7.19 10.10
CA TYR A 117 3.43 -7.12 9.60
C TYR A 117 3.26 -5.84 8.75
N PHE A 118 2.41 -5.91 7.75
CA PHE A 118 2.04 -4.79 6.92
C PHE A 118 0.54 -4.52 7.08
N ALA A 119 0.19 -3.39 7.68
CA ALA A 119 -1.19 -2.95 7.82
C ALA A 119 -1.52 -1.96 6.72
N TYR A 120 -2.21 -2.43 5.68
CA TYR A 120 -2.57 -1.63 4.52
C TYR A 120 -3.84 -0.82 4.79
N ASP A 121 -3.78 0.49 4.51
CA ASP A 121 -4.91 1.42 4.68
C ASP A 121 -5.66 1.27 6.02
N MET A 122 -4.89 1.09 7.11
CA MET A 122 -5.43 0.95 8.47
C MET A 122 -6.18 2.22 8.88
N ALA A 123 -7.42 2.07 9.34
CA ALA A 123 -8.25 3.17 9.82
C ALA A 123 -7.70 3.76 11.12
N CYS A 124 -7.47 5.06 11.12
CA CYS A 124 -7.03 5.84 12.27
C CYS A 124 -7.38 7.32 12.09
N THR A 125 -7.42 8.07 13.17
CA THR A 125 -7.54 9.53 13.11
C THR A 125 -6.18 10.19 12.81
N GLN A 126 -6.20 11.44 12.34
CA GLN A 126 -4.97 12.22 12.15
C GLN A 126 -4.16 12.36 13.46
N GLU A 127 -4.83 12.50 14.61
CA GLU A 127 -4.17 12.62 15.92
C GLU A 127 -3.44 11.31 16.29
N GLU A 128 -4.07 10.18 16.07
CA GLU A 128 -3.47 8.86 16.26
C GLU A 128 -2.31 8.63 15.28
N TYR A 129 -2.51 8.99 14.00
CA TYR A 129 -1.44 8.94 13.02
C TYR A 129 -0.21 9.75 13.46
N ASP A 130 -0.41 10.98 13.92
CA ASP A 130 0.68 11.85 14.38
C ASP A 130 1.40 11.27 15.61
N ALA A 131 0.67 10.54 16.48
CA ALA A 131 1.21 9.90 17.67
C ALA A 131 1.97 8.60 17.37
N MET A 132 1.67 7.92 16.27
CA MET A 132 2.38 6.71 15.82
C MET A 132 3.76 7.06 15.25
N THR A 133 4.74 7.30 16.11
CA THR A 133 6.14 7.52 15.71
C THR A 133 6.90 6.21 15.66
N GLU A 134 8.07 6.18 14.99
CA GLU A 134 8.94 5.00 14.96
C GLU A 134 9.21 4.48 16.38
N GLY A 135 9.05 3.18 16.57
CA GLY A 135 9.20 2.51 17.86
C GLY A 135 7.94 2.52 18.73
N THR A 136 6.87 3.21 18.34
CA THR A 136 5.59 3.21 19.10
C THR A 136 4.91 1.85 18.99
N CYS A 137 4.52 1.28 20.13
CA CYS A 137 3.73 0.04 20.17
C CYS A 137 2.25 0.34 19.85
N ILE A 138 1.66 -0.39 18.93
CA ILE A 138 0.23 -0.29 18.60
C ILE A 138 -0.43 -1.66 18.56
N GLN A 139 -1.73 -1.68 18.80
CA GLN A 139 -2.56 -2.85 18.58
C GLN A 139 -3.49 -2.58 17.40
N VAL A 140 -3.56 -3.55 16.50
CA VAL A 140 -4.35 -3.48 15.26
C VAL A 140 -5.21 -4.73 15.15
N THR A 141 -6.50 -4.54 14.86
CA THR A 141 -7.41 -5.61 14.46
C THR A 141 -7.82 -5.41 13.00
N GLY A 142 -7.78 -6.47 12.21
CA GLY A 142 -8.15 -6.47 10.79
C GLY A 142 -8.22 -7.88 10.24
N PHE A 143 -8.19 -8.04 8.93
CA PHE A 143 -8.27 -9.35 8.30
C PHE A 143 -6.94 -9.70 7.64
N LYS A 144 -6.40 -10.90 7.95
CA LYS A 144 -5.23 -11.41 7.22
C LYS A 144 -5.59 -11.62 5.77
N SER A 145 -4.84 -11.03 4.88
CA SER A 145 -5.04 -11.09 3.43
C SER A 145 -3.74 -11.43 2.71
N GLU A 146 -3.85 -11.72 1.42
CA GLU A 146 -2.72 -11.90 0.52
C GLU A 146 -2.97 -11.10 -0.76
N TRP A 147 -2.02 -10.26 -1.12
CA TRP A 147 -2.02 -9.51 -2.37
C TRP A 147 -0.76 -9.81 -3.20
N SER A 148 -0.90 -10.58 -4.28
CA SER A 148 0.23 -10.94 -5.16
C SER A 148 1.43 -11.56 -4.44
N GLY A 149 1.16 -12.31 -3.36
CA GLY A 149 2.16 -12.96 -2.50
C GLY A 149 2.56 -12.16 -1.26
N GLU A 150 2.16 -10.89 -1.16
CA GLU A 150 2.32 -10.10 0.07
C GLU A 150 1.29 -10.52 1.12
N ILE A 151 1.74 -10.83 2.34
CA ILE A 151 0.86 -11.11 3.47
C ILE A 151 0.63 -9.81 4.24
N GLU A 152 -0.61 -9.37 4.26
CA GLU A 152 -0.99 -8.07 4.81
C GLU A 152 -2.23 -8.14 5.71
N ILE A 153 -2.46 -7.09 6.47
CA ILE A 153 -3.68 -6.87 7.24
C ILE A 153 -4.54 -5.85 6.49
N MET A 154 -5.67 -6.30 5.97
CA MET A 154 -6.67 -5.48 5.28
C MET A 154 -7.80 -5.08 6.22
N ASP A 155 -8.50 -3.98 5.87
CA ASP A 155 -9.60 -3.44 6.69
C ASP A 155 -9.19 -3.24 8.17
N GLY A 156 -7.89 -2.95 8.38
CA GLY A 156 -7.30 -2.77 9.67
C GLY A 156 -7.88 -1.57 10.41
N GLN A 157 -7.98 -1.67 11.72
CA GLN A 157 -8.33 -0.57 12.61
C GLN A 157 -7.27 -0.46 13.71
N LEU A 158 -6.84 0.74 14.00
CA LEU A 158 -6.04 1.03 15.19
C LEU A 158 -6.94 0.90 16.42
N ASP A 159 -6.72 -0.14 17.22
CA ASP A 159 -7.46 -0.34 18.47
C ASP A 159 -6.95 0.59 19.57
N GLN A 160 -5.63 0.66 19.71
CA GLN A 160 -4.97 1.50 20.71
C GLN A 160 -3.48 1.70 20.43
N ILE A 161 -2.96 2.79 20.94
CA ILE A 161 -1.52 3.01 21.13
C ILE A 161 -1.19 2.47 22.52
N VAL A 162 -0.26 1.51 22.60
CA VAL A 162 0.11 0.85 23.86
C VAL A 162 1.24 1.62 24.51
N GLU A 163 1.01 2.10 25.73
CA GLU A 163 2.06 2.78 26.51
C GLU A 163 3.07 1.77 27.06
N GLY A 164 4.34 2.11 27.02
CA GLY A 164 5.39 1.30 27.63
C GLY A 164 6.68 1.29 26.84
N ASP A 165 7.20 0.11 26.58
CA ASP A 165 8.46 -0.09 25.89
C ASP A 165 8.37 0.33 24.42
N THR A 166 9.51 0.72 23.86
CA THR A 166 9.67 1.04 22.46
C THR A 166 10.61 0.03 21.81
N PHE A 167 10.38 -0.25 20.53
CA PHE A 167 11.25 -1.15 19.76
C PHE A 167 11.44 -0.64 18.34
N VAL A 168 12.69 -0.52 17.93
CA VAL A 168 13.10 -0.24 16.56
C VAL A 168 13.96 -1.38 16.11
N ALA A 169 13.55 -2.04 15.01
CA ALA A 169 14.27 -3.19 14.48
C ALA A 169 15.60 -2.76 13.86
N GLU A 170 16.66 -3.54 14.13
CA GLU A 170 17.88 -3.48 13.35
C GLU A 170 17.64 -4.20 12.00
N PRO A 171 18.14 -3.66 10.87
CA PRO A 171 17.92 -4.29 9.58
C PRO A 171 18.58 -5.67 9.50
N LEU A 172 17.82 -6.67 9.04
CA LEU A 172 18.36 -7.97 8.68
C LEU A 172 19.19 -7.83 7.38
N ASP A 173 20.45 -8.26 7.37
CA ASP A 173 21.20 -8.36 6.11
C ASP A 173 20.63 -9.51 5.26
N ALA A 174 19.79 -9.15 4.28
CA ALA A 174 19.11 -10.06 3.38
C ALA A 174 19.86 -10.28 2.05
N THR A 175 21.09 -9.77 1.92
CA THR A 175 21.87 -9.83 0.66
C THR A 175 22.03 -11.25 0.14
N GLU A 176 22.46 -12.18 1.02
CA GLU A 176 22.68 -13.59 0.65
C GLU A 176 21.36 -14.37 0.44
N LEU A 177 20.23 -13.82 0.91
CA LEU A 177 18.89 -14.43 0.75
C LEU A 177 18.28 -14.11 -0.60
N LEU A 178 18.76 -13.10 -1.32
CA LEU A 178 18.24 -12.73 -2.65
C LEU A 178 18.23 -13.92 -3.60
N GLY A 179 17.03 -14.28 -4.08
CA GLY A 179 16.79 -15.38 -5.00
C GLY A 179 16.71 -16.76 -4.33
N THR A 180 16.60 -16.82 -3.01
CA THR A 180 16.32 -18.05 -2.27
C THR A 180 14.88 -18.07 -1.75
N ASP A 181 14.33 -19.27 -1.52
CA ASP A 181 13.00 -19.44 -0.94
C ASP A 181 12.93 -18.98 0.54
N GLU A 182 14.08 -18.80 1.20
CA GLU A 182 14.17 -18.35 2.58
C GLU A 182 13.80 -16.86 2.71
N LEU A 183 14.06 -16.06 1.68
CA LEU A 183 13.77 -14.63 1.70
C LEU A 183 12.27 -14.34 1.96
N GLU A 184 11.37 -15.13 1.40
CA GLU A 184 9.92 -14.97 1.58
C GLU A 184 9.47 -15.06 3.05
N GLN A 185 10.23 -15.76 3.90
CA GLN A 185 9.91 -15.90 5.32
C GLN A 185 10.16 -14.62 6.13
N HIS A 186 10.83 -13.63 5.50
CA HIS A 186 11.18 -12.34 6.10
C HIS A 186 10.32 -11.19 5.52
N GLN A 187 9.17 -11.50 4.92
CA GLN A 187 8.26 -10.46 4.44
C GLN A 187 7.99 -9.41 5.51
N ASN A 188 7.94 -8.15 5.08
CA ASN A 188 7.69 -6.97 5.91
C ASN A 188 8.79 -6.59 6.91
N GLU A 189 9.80 -7.45 7.13
CA GLU A 189 10.91 -7.11 8.01
C GLU A 189 11.72 -5.94 7.44
N LYS A 190 12.29 -5.16 8.36
CA LYS A 190 13.32 -4.18 8.04
C LYS A 190 14.58 -4.92 7.60
N VAL A 191 15.05 -4.64 6.38
CA VAL A 191 16.16 -5.35 5.74
C VAL A 191 17.22 -4.39 5.22
N SER A 192 18.44 -4.92 5.08
CA SER A 192 19.53 -4.26 4.36
C SER A 192 20.07 -5.17 3.27
N PHE A 193 20.62 -4.53 2.24
CA PHE A 193 21.31 -5.20 1.14
C PHE A 193 22.62 -4.48 0.89
N THR A 194 23.71 -5.23 0.72
CA THR A 194 25.04 -4.66 0.56
C THR A 194 25.72 -5.12 -0.73
N GLY A 195 26.47 -4.23 -1.36
CA GLY A 195 27.28 -4.56 -2.53
C GLY A 195 26.47 -4.90 -3.78
N LEU A 196 25.25 -4.42 -3.90
CA LEU A 196 24.42 -4.61 -5.10
C LEU A 196 24.92 -3.73 -6.24
N THR A 197 24.77 -4.18 -7.48
CA THR A 197 25.12 -3.40 -8.65
C THR A 197 23.85 -2.87 -9.31
N VAL A 198 23.77 -1.55 -9.55
CA VAL A 198 22.67 -0.93 -10.28
C VAL A 198 22.61 -1.49 -11.70
N ALA A 199 21.50 -2.12 -12.04
CA ALA A 199 21.23 -2.68 -13.36
C ALA A 199 20.33 -1.75 -14.19
N PRO A 200 20.37 -1.81 -15.52
CA PRO A 200 19.48 -0.98 -16.33
C PRO A 200 18.02 -1.39 -16.15
N SER A 201 17.16 -0.38 -16.02
CA SER A 201 15.72 -0.48 -16.16
C SER A 201 15.35 -0.06 -17.60
N THR A 202 14.28 -0.64 -18.17
CA THR A 202 13.86 -0.33 -19.55
C THR A 202 12.44 0.20 -19.55
N ASP A 203 12.25 1.42 -20.07
CA ASP A 203 10.92 2.02 -20.20
C ASP A 203 10.07 1.36 -21.30
N ALA A 204 8.80 1.71 -21.38
CA ALA A 204 7.86 1.19 -22.38
C ALA A 204 8.27 1.50 -23.84
N ASN A 205 9.21 2.44 -24.06
CA ASN A 205 9.73 2.80 -25.37
C ASN A 205 11.04 2.05 -25.72
N GLY A 206 11.58 1.27 -24.78
CA GLY A 206 12.83 0.53 -24.95
C GLY A 206 14.08 1.35 -24.63
N ASN A 207 13.97 2.47 -23.92
CA ASN A 207 15.13 3.23 -23.46
C ASN A 207 15.61 2.68 -22.12
N GLU A 208 16.92 2.60 -21.95
CA GLU A 208 17.57 2.19 -20.71
C GLU A 208 17.84 3.41 -19.80
N ALA A 209 17.57 3.22 -18.49
CA ALA A 209 17.84 4.20 -17.44
C ALA A 209 18.26 3.47 -16.15
N ALA A 210 18.89 4.20 -15.22
CA ALA A 210 19.22 3.64 -13.90
C ALA A 210 17.98 3.50 -13.00
N PHE A 211 16.95 4.28 -13.26
CA PHE A 211 15.66 4.25 -12.56
C PHE A 211 14.52 4.65 -13.50
N LEU A 212 13.30 4.38 -13.09
CA LEU A 212 12.06 4.79 -13.76
C LEU A 212 11.11 5.41 -12.76
N TYR A 213 10.36 6.44 -13.16
CA TYR A 213 9.16 6.83 -12.44
C TYR A 213 8.01 5.93 -12.87
N ASN A 214 7.34 5.29 -11.92
CA ASN A 214 6.49 4.12 -12.08
C ASN A 214 7.23 2.92 -12.71
N TYR A 215 6.69 1.74 -12.52
CA TYR A 215 7.30 0.47 -12.94
C TYR A 215 7.58 0.37 -14.46
N ASP A 216 6.84 1.12 -15.27
CA ASP A 216 6.93 1.12 -16.74
C ASP A 216 7.53 2.40 -17.35
N GLY A 217 7.96 3.35 -16.52
CA GLY A 217 8.47 4.63 -16.94
C GLY A 217 7.42 5.63 -17.43
N SER A 218 6.14 5.39 -17.16
CA SER A 218 5.04 6.31 -17.52
C SER A 218 4.88 7.48 -16.56
N GLY A 219 5.54 7.43 -15.40
CA GLY A 219 5.43 8.40 -14.33
C GLY A 219 6.29 9.66 -14.54
N THR A 220 6.26 10.51 -13.52
CA THR A 220 7.01 11.76 -13.41
C THR A 220 7.58 11.91 -12.02
N GLN A 221 8.46 12.88 -11.80
CA GLN A 221 8.99 13.18 -10.47
C GLN A 221 7.85 13.43 -9.48
N GLY A 222 7.90 12.69 -8.36
CA GLY A 222 6.86 12.65 -7.34
C GLY A 222 6.05 11.36 -7.31
N ASP A 223 6.11 10.57 -8.39
CA ASP A 223 5.61 9.19 -8.42
C ASP A 223 6.64 8.22 -7.83
N ASP A 224 6.29 6.95 -7.67
CA ASP A 224 7.20 5.91 -7.22
C ASP A 224 8.42 5.79 -8.11
N VAL A 225 9.59 5.55 -7.50
CA VAL A 225 10.84 5.40 -8.24
C VAL A 225 11.30 3.95 -8.19
N TYR A 226 11.25 3.29 -9.33
CA TYR A 226 11.70 1.91 -9.50
C TYR A 226 13.13 1.90 -10.02
N PHE A 227 13.96 1.05 -9.47
CA PHE A 227 15.31 0.82 -9.96
C PHE A 227 15.68 -0.66 -9.85
N ASN A 228 16.47 -1.12 -10.79
CA ASN A 228 16.92 -2.50 -10.81
C ASN A 228 18.31 -2.63 -10.19
N VAL A 229 18.51 -3.72 -9.47
CA VAL A 229 19.81 -4.12 -8.95
C VAL A 229 20.16 -5.54 -9.39
N SER A 230 21.42 -5.83 -9.56
CA SER A 230 21.89 -7.18 -9.83
C SER A 230 22.74 -7.72 -8.69
N TYR A 231 22.49 -8.97 -8.36
CA TYR A 231 23.26 -9.75 -7.40
C TYR A 231 23.36 -11.20 -7.88
N ASN A 232 24.58 -11.79 -7.84
CA ASN A 232 24.84 -13.15 -8.30
C ASN A 232 24.31 -13.50 -9.70
N GLY A 233 24.25 -12.49 -10.60
CA GLY A 233 23.81 -12.68 -11.99
C GLY A 233 22.29 -12.69 -12.18
N GLN A 234 21.53 -12.39 -11.16
CA GLN A 234 20.08 -12.16 -11.22
C GLN A 234 19.80 -10.68 -11.04
N THR A 235 18.65 -10.25 -11.53
CA THR A 235 18.19 -8.84 -11.41
C THR A 235 16.92 -8.81 -10.58
N TYR A 236 16.86 -7.83 -9.68
CA TYR A 236 15.75 -7.59 -8.77
C TYR A 236 15.27 -6.15 -8.94
N SER A 237 13.96 -5.93 -8.84
CA SER A 237 13.37 -4.60 -8.91
C SER A 237 13.07 -4.11 -7.51
N PHE A 238 13.64 -2.96 -7.15
CA PHE A 238 13.43 -2.27 -5.89
C PHE A 238 12.66 -0.99 -6.14
N VAL A 239 11.99 -0.47 -5.13
CA VAL A 239 11.19 0.75 -5.26
C VAL A 239 11.41 1.70 -4.07
N VAL A 240 11.45 2.98 -4.36
CA VAL A 240 11.20 4.05 -3.38
C VAL A 240 9.74 4.45 -3.57
N GLU A 241 8.91 4.00 -2.67
CA GLU A 241 7.47 4.20 -2.67
C GLU A 241 7.17 5.65 -2.23
N SER A 242 6.45 6.40 -3.05
CA SER A 242 6.31 7.86 -2.93
C SER A 242 5.51 8.31 -1.71
N TYR A 243 4.57 7.48 -1.24
CA TYR A 243 3.82 7.75 -0.01
C TYR A 243 4.63 7.47 1.26
N LEU A 244 5.65 6.59 1.16
CA LEU A 244 6.59 6.32 2.26
C LEU A 244 7.75 7.34 2.25
N CYS A 245 8.34 7.56 1.07
CA CYS A 245 9.52 8.40 0.87
C CYS A 245 9.29 9.35 -0.30
N GLY A 246 8.64 10.48 -0.04
CA GLY A 246 8.34 11.49 -1.07
C GLY A 246 9.58 12.09 -1.74
N SER A 247 9.37 12.83 -2.83
CA SER A 247 10.44 13.38 -3.68
C SER A 247 11.37 14.39 -2.99
N ASP A 248 11.05 14.83 -1.80
CA ASP A 248 11.88 15.70 -0.97
C ASP A 248 12.85 14.95 -0.04
N THR A 249 12.69 13.61 0.08
CA THR A 249 13.56 12.77 0.91
C THR A 249 14.94 12.55 0.30
N GLU A 250 15.92 12.21 1.16
CA GLU A 250 17.29 11.94 0.71
C GLU A 250 17.38 10.66 -0.13
N VAL A 251 16.60 9.61 0.21
CA VAL A 251 16.61 8.35 -0.54
C VAL A 251 16.05 8.55 -1.95
N TYR A 252 14.96 9.30 -2.11
CA TYR A 252 14.39 9.60 -3.41
C TYR A 252 15.42 10.28 -4.34
N LYS A 253 16.06 11.33 -3.82
CA LYS A 253 17.12 12.04 -4.54
C LYS A 253 18.37 11.19 -4.80
N ALA A 254 18.71 10.28 -3.87
CA ALA A 254 19.82 9.36 -4.05
C ALA A 254 19.56 8.41 -5.22
N VAL A 255 18.33 7.88 -5.34
CA VAL A 255 17.96 7.00 -6.46
C VAL A 255 17.92 7.77 -7.78
N GLU A 256 17.42 9.01 -7.81
CA GLU A 256 17.48 9.88 -9.02
C GLU A 256 18.92 10.16 -9.50
N ALA A 257 19.89 10.05 -8.61
CA ALA A 257 21.32 10.27 -8.92
C ALA A 257 22.08 9.00 -9.28
N LEU A 258 21.44 7.81 -9.27
CA LEU A 258 22.09 6.55 -9.60
C LEU A 258 22.52 6.48 -11.07
N GLU A 259 23.63 5.80 -11.29
CA GLU A 259 24.13 5.44 -12.61
C GLU A 259 24.24 3.92 -12.73
N VAL A 260 23.91 3.38 -13.90
CA VAL A 260 24.04 1.94 -14.18
C VAL A 260 25.49 1.50 -13.97
N GLY A 261 25.66 0.41 -13.24
CA GLY A 261 26.97 -0.16 -12.91
C GLY A 261 27.57 0.35 -11.59
N GLN A 262 26.94 1.29 -10.90
CA GLN A 262 27.35 1.69 -9.56
C GLN A 262 27.09 0.54 -8.56
N THR A 263 27.94 0.44 -7.56
CA THR A 263 27.71 -0.44 -6.41
C THR A 263 27.03 0.35 -5.31
N ILE A 264 25.95 -0.21 -4.75
CA ILE A 264 25.15 0.43 -3.70
C ILE A 264 24.94 -0.50 -2.53
N ASP A 265 24.72 0.13 -1.37
CA ASP A 265 24.12 -0.48 -0.20
C ASP A 265 22.77 0.20 0.03
N CYS A 266 21.75 -0.53 0.46
CA CYS A 266 20.44 0.03 0.73
C CYS A 266 19.74 -0.65 1.91
N GLU A 267 18.78 0.06 2.51
CA GLU A 267 17.91 -0.43 3.56
C GLU A 267 16.46 -0.10 3.22
N GLY A 268 15.54 -0.90 3.75
CA GLY A 268 14.11 -0.70 3.58
C GLY A 268 13.29 -1.79 4.25
N PHE A 269 12.11 -2.04 3.71
CA PHE A 269 11.20 -3.10 4.16
C PHE A 269 11.02 -4.12 3.05
N LEU A 270 11.04 -5.41 3.39
CA LEU A 270 10.91 -6.49 2.41
C LEU A 270 9.44 -6.66 2.00
N TYR A 271 8.95 -5.76 1.16
CA TYR A 271 7.65 -5.90 0.53
C TYR A 271 7.70 -6.94 -0.60
N TRP A 272 6.56 -7.55 -0.89
CA TRP A 272 6.45 -8.63 -1.87
C TRP A 272 5.39 -8.33 -2.94
N TYR A 273 5.77 -8.41 -4.20
CA TYR A 273 4.82 -8.32 -5.32
C TYR A 273 5.26 -9.26 -6.43
N GLU A 274 4.62 -10.43 -6.51
CA GLU A 274 5.02 -11.52 -7.43
C GLU A 274 6.51 -11.92 -7.27
N GLY A 275 7.11 -11.62 -6.11
CA GLY A 275 8.52 -11.76 -5.78
C GLY A 275 9.00 -10.62 -4.88
N ALA A 276 10.27 -10.64 -4.49
CA ALA A 276 10.85 -9.59 -3.66
C ALA A 276 10.81 -8.23 -4.39
N ASN A 277 10.14 -7.26 -3.80
CA ASN A 277 10.02 -5.88 -4.27
C ASN A 277 10.21 -4.89 -3.10
N PRO A 278 11.40 -4.86 -2.48
CA PRO A 278 11.62 -4.08 -1.27
C PRO A 278 11.31 -2.59 -1.44
N HIS A 279 10.62 -2.02 -0.45
CA HIS A 279 10.37 -0.59 -0.32
C HIS A 279 11.57 0.07 0.36
N ILE A 280 12.38 0.76 -0.39
CA ILE A 280 13.69 1.26 0.03
C ILE A 280 13.56 2.63 0.70
N THR A 281 14.18 2.77 1.86
CA THR A 281 14.19 3.99 2.68
C THR A 281 15.57 4.64 2.79
N SER A 282 16.63 3.94 2.38
CA SER A 282 18.00 4.46 2.37
C SER A 282 18.81 3.85 1.22
N VAL A 283 19.59 4.66 0.52
CA VAL A 283 20.54 4.22 -0.52
C VAL A 283 21.87 4.95 -0.33
N THR A 284 22.96 4.19 -0.36
CA THR A 284 24.32 4.72 -0.30
C THR A 284 25.16 4.14 -1.44
N VAL A 285 25.82 5.00 -2.20
CA VAL A 285 26.76 4.55 -3.23
C VAL A 285 28.08 4.17 -2.58
N ALA A 286 28.54 2.93 -2.80
CA ALA A 286 29.80 2.45 -2.28
C ALA A 286 30.98 3.23 -2.89
N ALA A 287 31.96 3.58 -2.07
CA ALA A 287 33.11 4.38 -2.45
C ALA A 287 34.15 3.62 -3.30
#